data_32a27c0147727f187dd916343e447126
#
_entry.id   32a27c0147727f187dd916343e447126
#
_cell.length_a   1.000
_cell.length_b   1.000
_cell.length_c   1.000
_cell.angle_alpha   90.00
_cell.angle_beta   90.00
_cell.angle_gamma   90.00
#
_symmetry.space_group_name_H-M   'P 1'
#
loop_
_entity.id
_entity.type
_entity.pdbx_description
1 polymer ?
#
loop_
_entity_poly.entity_id
_entity_poly.type
_entity_poly.pdbx_seq_one_letter_code
_entity_poly.pdbx_strand_id
1 'polypeptide(L)'
;MKILVIEPLEPLSLSTSPITGIDMLSTAHPLTTPLPTTVAGALGALLGVTLASEDPVQGVRELIEKIESVLSCRKPVILGPLLQLSIDGSWSEPLINIGWRRFVSLKCINSEAMFIDLDVCRDCKSLAVAFTAIAYGVSLERRATESGVCGEKRARTGYLFRYPVVAYRAVCRDSEVPTKTRLLYAIKCEKAEGLRGVVRFGGEGRVAKVYTDSVEGVSSVESILTASPGLYIALSPVPLVPKAGNAIYLEPENFLGLERVEEIIGILSTALGKPPKVVVETLGLGFYEVKRVRRPAIIALPPGTVLRIGRGLSGVANPLLEALYSIGFASLAPLRR
;
A
#
# COMPACT_ATOMS: atom_id res chain seq x y z
N MET A 1 -0.76 -16.50 12.54
CA MET A 1 -0.55 -15.47 11.51
C MET A 1 0.74 -14.75 11.87
N LYS A 2 1.69 -14.61 10.96
CA LYS A 2 2.93 -13.86 11.17
C LYS A 2 2.74 -12.44 10.63
N ILE A 3 3.52 -11.50 11.14
CA ILE A 3 3.47 -10.12 10.70
C ILE A 3 4.77 -9.80 9.97
N LEU A 4 4.66 -9.39 8.72
CA LEU A 4 5.75 -8.78 7.96
C LEU A 4 5.81 -7.31 8.33
N VAL A 5 6.94 -6.90 8.86
CA VAL A 5 7.22 -5.52 9.26
C VAL A 5 8.13 -4.89 8.22
N ILE A 6 7.74 -3.73 7.72
CA ILE A 6 8.53 -2.90 6.82
C ILE A 6 8.84 -1.58 7.53
N GLU A 7 10.09 -1.39 7.88
CA GLU A 7 10.59 -0.20 8.57
C GLU A 7 11.38 0.65 7.56
N PRO A 8 10.82 1.76 7.06
CA PRO A 8 11.53 2.67 6.17
C PRO A 8 12.76 3.25 6.86
N LEU A 9 13.92 3.18 6.22
CA LEU A 9 15.16 3.78 6.74
C LEU A 9 15.28 5.26 6.35
N GLU A 10 14.46 5.69 5.40
CA GLU A 10 14.40 7.06 4.89
C GLU A 10 12.99 7.35 4.34
N PRO A 11 12.61 8.60 4.06
CA PRO A 11 11.34 8.91 3.42
C PRO A 11 11.15 8.14 2.11
N LEU A 12 9.99 7.53 1.92
CA LEU A 12 9.69 6.65 0.80
C LEU A 12 9.31 7.45 -0.45
N SER A 13 9.77 7.03 -1.61
CA SER A 13 9.26 7.52 -2.90
C SER A 13 8.15 6.59 -3.38
N LEU A 14 6.90 7.03 -3.19
CA LEU A 14 5.70 6.28 -3.56
C LEU A 14 4.87 7.14 -4.51
N SER A 15 4.56 6.65 -5.70
CA SER A 15 3.75 7.38 -6.67
C SER A 15 2.80 6.48 -7.44
N THR A 16 1.66 7.04 -7.84
CA THR A 16 0.64 6.32 -8.61
C THR A 16 1.05 6.08 -10.05
N SER A 17 1.79 7.00 -10.62
CA SER A 17 2.28 6.92 -11.99
C SER A 17 3.51 7.79 -12.13
N PRO A 18 4.59 7.28 -12.64
CA PRO A 18 5.65 8.10 -13.16
C PRO A 18 5.22 8.58 -14.55
N ILE A 19 4.76 9.78 -14.68
CA ILE A 19 4.67 10.42 -15.99
C ILE A 19 6.09 10.75 -16.39
N THR A 20 6.63 10.01 -17.33
CA THR A 20 7.93 10.27 -17.91
C THR A 20 7.74 10.93 -19.26
N GLY A 21 7.71 12.21 -19.27
CA GLY A 21 8.15 13.03 -20.40
C GLY A 21 9.28 13.88 -19.88
N ILE A 22 10.31 14.07 -20.66
CA ILE A 22 11.45 14.94 -20.34
C ILE A 22 10.96 16.39 -20.05
N ASP A 23 9.81 16.76 -20.56
CA ASP A 23 9.22 18.09 -20.50
C ASP A 23 8.06 18.23 -19.51
N MET A 24 7.66 17.19 -18.80
CA MET A 24 6.59 17.27 -17.81
C MET A 24 7.17 17.37 -16.41
N LEU A 25 7.01 18.53 -15.77
CA LEU A 25 7.06 18.66 -14.33
C LEU A 25 6.22 17.53 -13.73
N SER A 26 6.84 16.66 -12.96
CA SER A 26 6.24 15.45 -12.42
C SER A 26 4.87 15.75 -11.79
N THR A 27 3.81 15.34 -12.44
CA THR A 27 2.44 15.36 -11.91
C THR A 27 2.14 14.09 -11.11
N ALA A 28 3.18 13.32 -10.78
CA ALA A 28 3.04 12.11 -9.97
C ALA A 28 2.46 12.45 -8.59
N HIS A 29 1.25 11.98 -8.34
CA HIS A 29 0.63 12.10 -7.02
C HIS A 29 1.30 11.13 -6.05
N PRO A 30 1.84 11.62 -4.91
CA PRO A 30 2.42 10.75 -3.91
C PRO A 30 1.32 9.88 -3.28
N LEU A 31 1.58 8.57 -3.23
CA LEU A 31 0.76 7.64 -2.46
C LEU A 31 1.08 7.78 -0.98
N THR A 32 0.08 7.63 -0.15
CA THR A 32 0.23 7.65 1.31
C THR A 32 0.64 6.31 1.89
N THR A 33 0.44 5.23 1.15
CA THR A 33 0.83 3.86 1.50
C THR A 33 1.45 3.16 0.29
N PRO A 34 2.38 2.23 0.50
CA PRO A 34 2.91 1.41 -0.60
C PRO A 34 1.80 0.60 -1.27
N LEU A 35 1.86 0.48 -2.58
CA LEU A 35 0.99 -0.45 -3.29
C LEU A 35 1.36 -1.91 -2.91
N PRO A 36 0.37 -2.81 -2.88
CA PRO A 36 0.63 -4.23 -2.63
C PRO A 36 1.67 -4.85 -3.58
N THR A 37 1.73 -4.39 -4.84
CA THR A 37 2.77 -4.80 -5.80
C THR A 37 4.19 -4.43 -5.34
N THR A 38 4.36 -3.27 -4.69
CA THR A 38 5.65 -2.84 -4.13
C THR A 38 6.07 -3.75 -2.97
N VAL A 39 5.11 -4.11 -2.12
CA VAL A 39 5.34 -5.01 -0.96
C VAL A 39 5.68 -6.42 -1.42
N ALA A 40 4.93 -6.97 -2.36
CA ALA A 40 5.19 -8.28 -2.93
C ALA A 40 6.57 -8.32 -3.64
N GLY A 41 6.92 -7.26 -4.39
CA GLY A 41 8.24 -7.12 -4.99
C GLY A 41 9.37 -7.09 -3.98
N ALA A 42 9.21 -6.37 -2.86
CA ALA A 42 10.19 -6.32 -1.78
C ALA A 42 10.35 -7.69 -1.09
N LEU A 43 9.25 -8.39 -0.85
CA LEU A 43 9.27 -9.75 -0.29
C LEU A 43 9.95 -10.72 -1.26
N GLY A 44 9.62 -10.67 -2.56
CA GLY A 44 10.27 -11.46 -3.60
C GLY A 44 11.79 -11.20 -3.67
N ALA A 45 12.19 -9.93 -3.58
CA ALA A 45 13.62 -9.56 -3.56
C ALA A 45 14.32 -10.11 -2.30
N LEU A 46 13.67 -10.05 -1.13
CA LEU A 46 14.20 -10.62 0.12
C LEU A 46 14.41 -12.14 0.01
N LEU A 47 13.53 -12.83 -0.72
CA LEU A 47 13.57 -14.27 -0.95
C LEU A 47 14.47 -14.68 -2.13
N GLY A 48 15.06 -13.72 -2.84
CA GLY A 48 15.86 -14.00 -4.04
C GLY A 48 15.05 -14.52 -5.23
N VAL A 49 13.75 -14.21 -5.29
CA VAL A 49 12.86 -14.64 -6.37
C VAL A 49 13.22 -13.90 -7.65
N THR A 50 13.45 -14.64 -8.73
CA THR A 50 13.63 -14.11 -10.09
C THR A 50 12.41 -14.44 -10.94
N LEU A 51 11.98 -13.51 -11.79
CA LEU A 51 10.84 -13.68 -12.68
C LEU A 51 11.34 -13.99 -14.10
N ALA A 52 10.65 -14.91 -14.78
CA ALA A 52 10.97 -15.31 -16.14
C ALA A 52 9.90 -14.86 -17.15
N SER A 53 8.66 -14.64 -16.71
CA SER A 53 7.57 -14.26 -17.59
C SER A 53 7.87 -12.94 -18.32
N GLU A 54 7.54 -12.88 -19.60
CA GLU A 54 7.63 -11.67 -20.41
C GLU A 54 6.38 -10.78 -20.31
N ASP A 55 5.27 -11.35 -19.87
CA ASP A 55 4.00 -10.63 -19.64
C ASP A 55 3.98 -10.01 -18.24
N PRO A 56 3.80 -8.69 -18.11
CA PRO A 56 3.72 -8.00 -16.82
C PRO A 56 2.60 -8.50 -15.90
N VAL A 57 1.48 -8.98 -16.46
CA VAL A 57 0.34 -9.55 -15.70
C VAL A 57 0.70 -10.94 -15.18
N GLN A 58 1.22 -11.79 -16.06
CA GLN A 58 1.70 -13.12 -15.66
C GLN A 58 2.85 -13.03 -14.68
N GLY A 59 3.71 -12.02 -14.78
CA GLY A 59 4.78 -11.77 -13.81
C GLY A 59 4.31 -11.51 -12.39
N VAL A 60 3.10 -10.94 -12.20
CA VAL A 60 2.49 -10.82 -10.86
C VAL A 60 2.10 -12.18 -10.33
N ARG A 61 1.48 -13.03 -11.17
CA ARG A 61 1.10 -14.40 -10.78
C ARG A 61 2.32 -15.25 -10.45
N GLU A 62 3.33 -15.22 -11.32
CA GLU A 62 4.59 -15.94 -11.11
C GLU A 62 5.26 -15.54 -9.79
N LEU A 63 5.27 -14.23 -9.47
CA LEU A 63 5.83 -13.74 -8.20
C LEU A 63 5.11 -14.36 -7.00
N ILE A 64 3.78 -14.37 -7.04
CA ILE A 64 2.96 -14.93 -5.96
C ILE A 64 3.20 -16.43 -5.82
N GLU A 65 3.14 -17.19 -6.92
CA GLU A 65 3.34 -18.63 -6.92
C GLU A 65 4.73 -19.00 -6.35
N LYS A 66 5.77 -18.23 -6.70
CA LYS A 66 7.10 -18.43 -6.13
C LYS A 66 7.17 -18.08 -4.64
N ILE A 67 6.57 -16.98 -4.20
CA ILE A 67 6.49 -16.63 -2.77
C ILE A 67 5.72 -17.72 -2.00
N GLU A 68 4.56 -18.16 -2.52
CA GLU A 68 3.75 -19.23 -1.93
C GLU A 68 4.55 -20.54 -1.78
N SER A 69 5.28 -20.91 -2.82
CA SER A 69 6.11 -22.13 -2.82
C SER A 69 7.24 -22.04 -1.78
N VAL A 70 7.98 -20.93 -1.75
CA VAL A 70 9.14 -20.78 -0.84
C VAL A 70 8.70 -20.71 0.61
N LEU A 71 7.64 -19.95 0.91
CA LEU A 71 7.19 -19.68 2.28
C LEU A 71 6.06 -20.60 2.76
N SER A 72 5.54 -21.49 1.91
CA SER A 72 4.38 -22.34 2.21
C SER A 72 3.18 -21.50 2.66
N CYS A 73 2.74 -20.57 1.80
CA CYS A 73 1.68 -19.63 2.11
C CYS A 73 0.30 -20.13 1.69
N ARG A 74 -0.74 -19.61 2.35
CA ARG A 74 -2.14 -19.71 1.94
C ARG A 74 -2.62 -18.38 1.39
N LYS A 75 -3.45 -18.40 0.36
CA LYS A 75 -4.07 -17.19 -0.20
C LYS A 75 -5.12 -16.61 0.74
N PRO A 76 -5.22 -15.29 0.89
CA PRO A 76 -4.27 -14.27 0.43
C PRO A 76 -2.95 -14.33 1.20
N VAL A 77 -1.84 -14.06 0.51
CA VAL A 77 -0.49 -14.18 1.08
C VAL A 77 -0.17 -13.00 1.99
N ILE A 78 -0.52 -11.80 1.56
CA ILE A 78 -0.20 -10.52 2.23
C ILE A 78 -1.49 -9.75 2.45
N LEU A 79 -1.70 -9.17 3.63
CA LEU A 79 -2.84 -8.31 3.97
C LEU A 79 -2.37 -7.08 4.74
N GLY A 80 -2.86 -5.92 4.40
CA GLY A 80 -2.50 -4.64 5.02
C GLY A 80 -2.48 -3.49 4.01
N PRO A 81 -1.83 -2.36 4.31
CA PRO A 81 -0.98 -2.08 5.48
C PRO A 81 -1.73 -1.56 6.71
N LEU A 82 -1.09 -1.71 7.85
CA LEU A 82 -1.35 -0.92 9.05
C LEU A 82 -0.10 -0.12 9.37
N LEU A 83 -0.24 1.06 9.98
CA LEU A 83 0.88 1.93 10.36
C LEU A 83 1.07 1.89 11.87
N GLN A 84 2.32 1.82 12.34
CA GLN A 84 2.66 2.09 13.74
C GLN A 84 3.69 3.20 13.85
N LEU A 85 3.58 3.96 14.92
CA LEU A 85 4.47 5.06 15.30
C LEU A 85 5.28 4.68 16.53
N SER A 86 6.55 5.05 16.58
CA SER A 86 7.38 4.91 17.78
C SER A 86 7.40 6.24 18.53
N ILE A 87 6.76 6.28 19.68
CA ILE A 87 6.70 7.45 20.57
C ILE A 87 7.27 7.06 21.92
N ASP A 88 8.25 7.81 22.42
CA ASP A 88 8.93 7.54 23.68
C ASP A 88 9.47 6.11 23.80
N GLY A 89 10.01 5.60 22.69
CA GLY A 89 10.59 4.25 22.62
C GLY A 89 9.58 3.09 22.59
N SER A 90 8.27 3.37 22.61
CA SER A 90 7.21 2.38 22.50
C SER A 90 6.42 2.53 21.19
N TRP A 91 5.93 1.42 20.64
CA TRP A 91 5.10 1.42 19.45
C TRP A 91 3.63 1.71 19.79
N SER A 92 2.97 2.48 18.94
CA SER A 92 1.53 2.74 19.02
C SER A 92 0.70 1.47 18.75
N GLU A 93 -0.60 1.53 19.03
CA GLU A 93 -1.56 0.64 18.37
C GLU A 93 -1.43 0.75 16.84
N PRO A 94 -1.84 -0.30 16.08
CA PRO A 94 -1.92 -0.20 14.64
C PRO A 94 -2.92 0.87 14.20
N LEU A 95 -2.48 1.77 13.32
CA LEU A 95 -3.29 2.82 12.73
C LEU A 95 -3.70 2.44 11.32
N ILE A 96 -4.92 2.79 10.93
CA ILE A 96 -5.48 2.56 9.60
C ILE A 96 -5.49 3.85 8.78
N ASN A 97 -5.28 3.73 7.48
CA ASN A 97 -5.45 4.81 6.53
C ASN A 97 -6.95 5.11 6.37
N ILE A 98 -7.36 6.35 6.64
CA ILE A 98 -8.75 6.81 6.50
C ILE A 98 -8.94 7.72 5.28
N GLY A 99 -7.98 7.74 4.38
CA GLY A 99 -7.93 8.71 3.29
C GLY A 99 -7.32 10.06 3.74
N TRP A 100 -7.29 11.02 2.83
CA TRP A 100 -6.83 12.40 3.10
C TRP A 100 -5.48 12.51 3.81
N ARG A 101 -4.57 11.53 3.57
CA ARG A 101 -3.24 11.42 4.20
C ARG A 101 -3.26 11.21 5.72
N ARG A 102 -4.37 10.75 6.29
CA ARG A 102 -4.52 10.54 7.72
C ARG A 102 -4.60 9.07 8.07
N PHE A 103 -4.03 8.73 9.21
CA PHE A 103 -4.07 7.39 9.81
C PHE A 103 -4.56 7.52 11.25
N VAL A 104 -5.54 6.74 11.61
CA VAL A 104 -6.13 6.77 12.95
C VAL A 104 -6.21 5.38 13.56
N SER A 105 -6.23 5.31 14.91
CA SER A 105 -6.65 4.11 15.61
C SER A 105 -8.11 3.79 15.32
N LEU A 106 -8.48 2.51 15.26
CA LEU A 106 -9.88 2.08 15.06
C LEU A 106 -10.85 2.66 16.08
N LYS A 107 -10.38 2.94 17.31
CA LYS A 107 -11.21 3.57 18.36
C LYS A 107 -11.74 4.96 17.99
N CYS A 108 -11.09 5.64 17.05
CA CYS A 108 -11.49 6.98 16.60
C CYS A 108 -12.63 6.95 15.57
N ILE A 109 -13.05 5.78 15.12
CA ILE A 109 -14.09 5.63 14.12
C ILE A 109 -15.41 5.33 14.82
N ASN A 110 -16.36 6.25 14.70
CA ASN A 110 -17.74 5.99 15.08
C ASN A 110 -18.47 5.31 13.91
N SER A 111 -18.59 3.99 14.00
CA SER A 111 -19.21 3.18 12.95
C SER A 111 -20.74 3.33 12.86
N GLU A 112 -21.41 3.79 13.92
CA GLU A 112 -22.84 4.03 13.93
C GLU A 112 -23.19 5.35 13.25
N ALA A 113 -22.49 6.43 13.61
CA ALA A 113 -22.69 7.74 13.02
C ALA A 113 -21.86 7.97 11.74
N MET A 114 -21.07 6.98 11.32
CA MET A 114 -20.26 6.98 10.08
C MET A 114 -19.37 8.21 9.95
N PHE A 115 -18.66 8.57 11.01
CA PHE A 115 -17.68 9.65 11.01
C PHE A 115 -16.45 9.30 11.84
N ILE A 116 -15.37 10.10 11.68
CA ILE A 116 -14.14 9.98 12.44
C ILE A 116 -14.12 11.04 13.54
N ASP A 117 -14.15 10.57 14.77
CA ASP A 117 -14.08 11.42 15.95
C ASP A 117 -12.63 11.72 16.32
N LEU A 118 -12.13 12.89 15.91
CA LEU A 118 -10.78 13.32 16.21
C LEU A 118 -10.59 13.69 17.68
N ASP A 119 -11.66 13.96 18.42
CA ASP A 119 -11.56 14.25 19.85
C ASP A 119 -11.18 13.01 20.67
N VAL A 120 -11.58 11.84 20.22
CA VAL A 120 -11.14 10.55 20.77
C VAL A 120 -9.68 10.26 20.41
N CYS A 121 -9.16 10.87 19.35
CA CYS A 121 -7.81 10.69 18.81
C CYS A 121 -6.77 11.69 19.34
N ARG A 122 -6.98 12.33 20.47
CA ARG A 122 -6.09 13.41 20.96
C ARG A 122 -4.71 12.97 21.42
N ASP A 123 -4.49 11.68 21.66
CA ASP A 123 -3.18 11.19 22.04
C ASP A 123 -2.25 11.01 20.83
N CYS A 124 -0.94 11.26 21.03
CA CYS A 124 0.08 11.18 19.99
C CYS A 124 0.20 9.80 19.32
N LYS A 125 -0.36 8.75 19.91
CA LYS A 125 -0.29 7.38 19.43
C LYS A 125 -1.51 6.97 18.58
N SER A 126 -2.53 7.82 18.51
CA SER A 126 -3.81 7.49 17.87
C SER A 126 -4.03 8.17 16.53
N LEU A 127 -3.22 9.16 16.18
CA LEU A 127 -3.36 9.92 14.92
C LEU A 127 -1.98 10.16 14.29
N ALA A 128 -1.88 9.88 12.99
CA ALA A 128 -0.74 10.21 12.17
C ALA A 128 -1.15 10.87 10.85
N VAL A 129 -0.22 11.60 10.26
CA VAL A 129 -0.34 12.15 8.92
C VAL A 129 0.81 11.68 8.04
N ALA A 130 0.50 11.41 6.76
CA ALA A 130 1.50 11.24 5.73
C ALA A 130 1.96 12.62 5.25
N PHE A 131 3.14 13.01 5.65
CA PHE A 131 3.79 14.23 5.21
C PHE A 131 4.47 14.00 3.87
N THR A 132 4.20 14.84 2.89
CA THR A 132 4.83 14.77 1.57
C THR A 132 5.81 15.93 1.40
N ALA A 133 7.01 15.61 0.91
CA ALA A 133 8.04 16.57 0.58
C ALA A 133 8.58 16.30 -0.82
N ILE A 134 9.31 17.26 -1.37
CA ILE A 134 10.04 17.10 -2.62
C ILE A 134 11.49 16.81 -2.28
N ALA A 135 12.01 15.70 -2.76
CA ALA A 135 13.41 15.37 -2.74
C ALA A 135 14.05 15.69 -4.10
N TYR A 136 15.35 15.88 -4.09
CA TYR A 136 16.13 16.16 -5.29
C TYR A 136 17.08 15.00 -5.55
N GLY A 137 17.12 14.53 -6.77
CA GLY A 137 18.07 13.54 -7.25
C GLY A 137 19.00 14.14 -8.29
N VAL A 138 20.22 13.63 -8.33
CA VAL A 138 21.22 14.01 -9.33
C VAL A 138 21.73 12.72 -10.01
N SER A 139 21.62 12.67 -11.33
CA SER A 139 22.28 11.60 -12.07
C SER A 139 23.78 11.83 -12.11
N LEU A 140 24.55 10.83 -11.70
CA LEU A 140 26.00 10.89 -11.69
C LEU A 140 26.55 10.11 -12.87
N GLU A 141 27.46 10.73 -13.62
CA GLU A 141 28.25 10.08 -14.66
C GLU A 141 29.61 9.66 -14.07
N ARG A 142 29.99 8.41 -14.30
CA ARG A 142 31.36 7.94 -14.04
C ARG A 142 32.14 8.01 -15.34
N ARG A 143 33.12 8.87 -15.43
CA ARG A 143 34.09 8.85 -16.53
C ARG A 143 35.23 7.89 -16.16
N ALA A 144 35.49 6.88 -16.98
CA ALA A 144 36.70 6.15 -16.88
C ALA A 144 37.87 7.07 -17.23
N THR A 145 38.91 7.07 -16.43
CA THR A 145 40.19 7.69 -16.82
C THR A 145 40.90 6.82 -17.85
N GLU A 146 41.73 7.41 -18.67
CA GLU A 146 42.55 6.68 -19.67
C GLU A 146 43.42 5.56 -19.06
N SER A 147 43.66 5.64 -17.76
CA SER A 147 44.41 4.64 -16.98
C SER A 147 43.53 3.49 -16.42
N GLY A 148 42.22 3.45 -16.73
CA GLY A 148 41.31 2.40 -16.25
C GLY A 148 40.96 2.50 -14.76
N VAL A 149 41.41 3.51 -14.04
CA VAL A 149 41.04 3.79 -12.65
C VAL A 149 39.66 4.43 -12.63
N CYS A 150 38.79 4.07 -11.67
CA CYS A 150 37.47 4.69 -11.46
C CYS A 150 37.61 6.21 -11.35
N GLY A 151 37.25 6.93 -12.41
CA GLY A 151 37.31 8.38 -12.47
C GLY A 151 36.33 9.06 -11.53
N GLU A 152 36.50 10.36 -11.36
CA GLU A 152 35.63 11.18 -10.55
C GLU A 152 34.16 11.05 -10.94
N LYS A 153 33.30 10.97 -9.94
CA LYS A 153 31.84 11.11 -10.13
C LYS A 153 31.51 12.57 -10.37
N ARG A 154 30.98 12.87 -11.53
CA ARG A 154 30.49 14.23 -11.85
C ARG A 154 28.98 14.21 -12.03
N ALA A 155 28.31 15.28 -11.59
CA ALA A 155 26.91 15.46 -11.89
C ALA A 155 26.75 15.61 -13.42
N ARG A 156 25.87 14.80 -14.02
CA ARG A 156 25.55 14.92 -15.42
C ARG A 156 24.76 16.21 -15.66
N THR A 157 25.24 17.07 -16.55
CA THR A 157 24.58 18.35 -16.85
C THR A 157 23.14 18.11 -17.32
N GLY A 158 22.18 18.86 -16.75
CA GLY A 158 20.75 18.74 -17.07
C GLY A 158 20.01 17.57 -16.39
N TYR A 159 20.65 16.82 -15.50
CA TYR A 159 20.05 15.68 -14.82
C TYR A 159 19.81 15.89 -13.33
N LEU A 160 19.38 17.09 -12.96
CA LEU A 160 18.74 17.34 -11.68
C LEU A 160 17.24 17.04 -11.82
N PHE A 161 16.72 16.13 -11.00
CA PHE A 161 15.31 15.80 -11.02
C PHE A 161 14.69 15.93 -9.64
N ARG A 162 13.39 16.18 -9.63
CA ARG A 162 12.58 16.28 -8.41
C ARG A 162 11.65 15.08 -8.34
N TYR A 163 11.45 14.56 -7.13
CA TYR A 163 10.48 13.48 -6.92
C TYR A 163 9.82 13.60 -5.54
N PRO A 164 8.54 13.24 -5.44
CA PRO A 164 7.84 13.28 -4.17
C PRO A 164 8.33 12.16 -3.25
N VAL A 165 8.46 12.49 -1.97
CA VAL A 165 8.72 11.51 -0.91
C VAL A 165 7.66 11.64 0.18
N VAL A 166 7.40 10.54 0.86
CA VAL A 166 6.43 10.42 1.94
C VAL A 166 7.14 9.98 3.21
N ALA A 167 6.88 10.70 4.28
CA ALA A 167 7.23 10.34 5.64
C ALA A 167 5.97 10.42 6.51
N TYR A 168 5.98 9.75 7.65
CA TYR A 168 4.84 9.78 8.55
C TYR A 168 5.19 10.56 9.82
N ARG A 169 4.23 11.31 10.34
CA ARG A 169 4.38 12.10 11.55
C ARG A 169 3.24 11.80 12.50
N ALA A 170 3.55 11.71 13.78
CA ALA A 170 2.53 11.69 14.82
C ALA A 170 1.86 13.06 14.93
N VAL A 171 0.57 13.07 15.21
CA VAL A 171 -0.14 14.30 15.56
C VAL A 171 -0.37 14.32 17.05
N CYS A 172 0.31 15.24 17.75
CA CYS A 172 0.25 15.41 19.19
C CYS A 172 -0.49 16.70 19.50
N ARG A 173 -1.74 16.61 19.94
CA ARG A 173 -2.61 17.78 20.09
C ARG A 173 -2.71 18.53 18.75
N ASP A 174 -2.07 19.70 18.63
CA ASP A 174 -2.11 20.54 17.42
C ASP A 174 -0.74 20.58 16.69
N SER A 175 0.20 19.72 17.03
CA SER A 175 1.53 19.68 16.45
C SER A 175 1.86 18.36 15.76
N GLU A 176 2.53 18.43 14.61
CA GLU A 176 3.09 17.26 13.93
C GLU A 176 4.51 16.98 14.40
N VAL A 177 4.75 15.78 14.91
CA VAL A 177 6.05 15.36 15.43
C VAL A 177 6.65 14.28 14.54
N PRO A 178 7.88 14.46 14.03
CA PRO A 178 8.59 13.40 13.32
C PRO A 178 8.77 12.19 14.22
N THR A 179 8.50 11.01 13.70
CA THR A 179 8.60 9.77 14.48
C THR A 179 9.11 8.63 13.61
N LYS A 180 9.73 7.63 14.24
CA LYS A 180 10.01 6.36 13.57
C LYS A 180 8.69 5.67 13.28
N THR A 181 8.62 5.02 12.14
CA THR A 181 7.39 4.37 11.68
C THR A 181 7.69 2.99 11.14
N ARG A 182 6.72 2.11 11.21
CA ARG A 182 6.73 0.83 10.54
C ARG A 182 5.38 0.50 9.94
N LEU A 183 5.40 -0.15 8.79
CA LEU A 183 4.24 -0.68 8.13
C LEU A 183 4.11 -2.16 8.45
N LEU A 184 2.91 -2.59 8.80
CA LEU A 184 2.61 -3.95 9.22
C LEU A 184 1.72 -4.62 8.17
N TYR A 185 2.09 -5.84 7.82
CA TYR A 185 1.32 -6.69 6.93
C TYR A 185 1.14 -8.06 7.56
N ALA A 186 -0.08 -8.55 7.61
CA ALA A 186 -0.35 -9.91 8.00
C ALA A 186 0.03 -10.86 6.85
N ILE A 187 0.81 -11.90 7.15
CA ILE A 187 1.17 -12.93 6.18
C ILE A 187 0.69 -14.30 6.66
N LYS A 188 0.09 -15.08 5.74
CA LYS A 188 -0.45 -16.41 6.00
C LYS A 188 0.52 -17.50 5.52
N CYS A 189 1.76 -17.44 5.98
CA CYS A 189 2.85 -18.31 5.55
C CYS A 189 3.46 -19.07 6.74
N GLU A 190 3.65 -20.37 6.58
CA GLU A 190 4.17 -21.25 7.64
C GLU A 190 5.69 -21.04 7.84
N LYS A 191 6.44 -20.91 6.73
CA LYS A 191 7.90 -20.76 6.72
C LYS A 191 8.40 -19.30 6.73
N ALA A 192 7.58 -18.37 7.21
CA ALA A 192 7.96 -16.96 7.25
C ALA A 192 8.75 -16.55 8.51
N GLU A 193 9.07 -17.48 9.40
CA GLU A 193 9.81 -17.20 10.62
C GLU A 193 11.27 -16.86 10.32
N GLY A 194 11.80 -15.84 11.00
CA GLY A 194 13.21 -15.44 10.86
C GLY A 194 13.55 -14.70 9.57
N LEU A 195 12.58 -14.37 8.73
CA LEU A 195 12.83 -13.50 7.58
C LEU A 195 13.37 -12.16 8.05
N ARG A 196 14.51 -11.74 7.50
CA ARG A 196 15.13 -10.46 7.82
C ARG A 196 16.06 -10.00 6.72
N GLY A 197 15.99 -8.72 6.36
CA GLY A 197 16.93 -8.11 5.42
C GLY A 197 16.65 -6.64 5.19
N VAL A 198 17.48 -6.04 4.34
CA VAL A 198 17.31 -4.67 3.84
C VAL A 198 17.13 -4.77 2.33
N VAL A 199 16.05 -4.19 1.84
CA VAL A 199 15.68 -4.24 0.42
C VAL A 199 15.40 -2.86 -0.13
N ARG A 200 15.46 -2.73 -1.44
CA ARG A 200 14.92 -1.55 -2.13
C ARG A 200 13.41 -1.54 -1.97
N PHE A 201 12.86 -0.37 -1.63
CA PHE A 201 11.44 -0.25 -1.33
C PHE A 201 10.88 1.09 -1.84
N GLY A 202 10.04 1.02 -2.86
CA GLY A 202 9.56 2.20 -3.58
C GLY A 202 10.52 2.63 -4.69
N GLY A 203 10.30 3.84 -5.20
CA GLY A 203 11.12 4.44 -6.25
C GLY A 203 12.44 5.02 -5.76
N GLU A 204 13.26 5.44 -6.72
CA GLU A 204 14.50 6.21 -6.50
C GLU A 204 15.54 5.55 -5.58
N GLY A 205 15.56 4.21 -5.57
CA GLY A 205 16.54 3.44 -4.80
C GLY A 205 16.36 3.48 -3.29
N ARG A 206 15.22 3.95 -2.80
CA ARG A 206 14.88 3.99 -1.37
C ARG A 206 14.94 2.60 -0.76
N VAL A 207 15.27 2.54 0.52
CA VAL A 207 15.50 1.27 1.23
C VAL A 207 14.64 1.17 2.49
N ALA A 208 14.26 -0.07 2.80
CA ALA A 208 13.57 -0.41 4.03
C ALA A 208 14.17 -1.68 4.63
N LYS A 209 14.14 -1.76 5.95
CA LYS A 209 14.37 -3.00 6.68
C LYS A 209 13.08 -3.80 6.69
N VAL A 210 13.15 -5.05 6.29
CA VAL A 210 12.02 -5.98 6.24
C VAL A 210 12.33 -7.17 7.14
N TYR A 211 11.38 -7.52 8.00
CA TYR A 211 11.52 -8.66 8.90
C TYR A 211 10.15 -9.18 9.35
N THR A 212 10.12 -10.38 9.88
CA THR A 212 8.92 -10.95 10.50
C THR A 212 8.97 -10.82 12.02
N ASP A 213 7.81 -10.51 12.61
CA ASP A 213 7.64 -10.29 14.05
C ASP A 213 6.25 -10.79 14.49
N SER A 214 6.07 -10.88 15.81
CA SER A 214 4.76 -11.07 16.44
C SER A 214 4.30 -9.71 16.98
N VAL A 215 3.27 -9.15 16.36
CA VAL A 215 2.70 -7.86 16.77
C VAL A 215 1.25 -8.06 17.15
N GLU A 216 0.87 -7.58 18.33
CA GLU A 216 -0.54 -7.62 18.75
C GLU A 216 -1.41 -6.65 17.94
N GLY A 217 -2.71 -6.93 17.86
CA GLY A 217 -3.70 -6.05 17.20
C GLY A 217 -3.81 -6.16 15.68
N VAL A 218 -3.00 -7.00 15.03
CA VAL A 218 -3.06 -7.21 13.55
C VAL A 218 -3.97 -8.39 13.16
N SER A 219 -4.53 -9.10 14.12
CA SER A 219 -5.33 -10.32 13.91
C SER A 219 -6.66 -10.10 13.17
N SER A 220 -7.10 -8.86 13.00
CA SER A 220 -8.40 -8.52 12.41
C SER A 220 -8.34 -8.06 10.95
N VAL A 221 -7.22 -8.28 10.25
CA VAL A 221 -7.12 -7.91 8.82
C VAL A 221 -7.59 -9.08 7.96
N GLU A 222 -8.52 -8.79 7.06
CA GLU A 222 -9.17 -9.77 6.19
C GLU A 222 -9.03 -9.37 4.71
N SER A 223 -9.23 -10.31 3.81
CA SER A 223 -9.40 -10.03 2.38
C SER A 223 -10.88 -9.88 2.08
N ILE A 224 -11.21 -9.07 1.08
CA ILE A 224 -12.57 -8.98 0.55
C ILE A 224 -13.16 -10.35 0.18
N LEU A 225 -12.29 -11.31 -0.19
CA LEU A 225 -12.70 -12.68 -0.54
C LEU A 225 -13.12 -13.53 0.67
N THR A 226 -12.56 -13.26 1.84
CA THR A 226 -12.74 -14.09 3.04
C THR A 226 -13.44 -13.38 4.19
N ALA A 227 -13.70 -12.08 4.05
CA ALA A 227 -14.33 -11.27 5.08
C ALA A 227 -15.74 -11.80 5.42
N SER A 228 -16.09 -11.82 6.70
CA SER A 228 -17.44 -12.13 7.17
C SER A 228 -18.42 -11.00 6.79
N PRO A 229 -19.75 -11.23 6.76
CA PRO A 229 -20.71 -10.16 6.56
C PRO A 229 -20.55 -9.06 7.62
N GLY A 230 -20.51 -7.80 7.19
CA GLY A 230 -20.31 -6.67 8.10
C GLY A 230 -19.80 -5.42 7.42
N LEU A 231 -19.42 -4.45 8.25
CA LEU A 231 -18.88 -3.16 7.83
C LEU A 231 -17.36 -3.18 7.95
N TYR A 232 -16.70 -2.73 6.88
CA TYR A 232 -15.24 -2.77 6.76
C TYR A 232 -14.69 -1.47 6.20
N ILE A 233 -13.45 -1.17 6.56
CA ILE A 233 -12.66 -0.11 5.92
C ILE A 233 -11.51 -0.72 5.12
N ALA A 234 -11.32 -0.24 3.89
CA ALA A 234 -10.24 -0.68 3.02
C ALA A 234 -8.89 -0.16 3.51
N LEU A 235 -7.94 -1.07 3.73
CA LEU A 235 -6.56 -0.76 4.11
C LEU A 235 -5.67 -0.53 2.87
N SER A 236 -6.03 -1.15 1.77
CA SER A 236 -5.34 -1.07 0.48
C SER A 236 -6.35 -0.77 -0.62
N PRO A 237 -5.90 -0.34 -1.82
CA PRO A 237 -6.81 -0.06 -2.92
C PRO A 237 -7.68 -1.26 -3.28
N VAL A 238 -8.97 -0.99 -3.58
CA VAL A 238 -9.93 -2.00 -4.06
C VAL A 238 -10.09 -1.85 -5.56
N PRO A 239 -9.56 -2.79 -6.39
CA PRO A 239 -9.67 -2.72 -7.84
C PRO A 239 -11.11 -2.69 -8.33
N LEU A 240 -11.39 -1.83 -9.30
CA LEU A 240 -12.65 -1.73 -10.00
C LEU A 240 -12.44 -2.20 -11.45
N VAL A 241 -12.74 -3.46 -11.73
CA VAL A 241 -12.67 -4.03 -13.08
C VAL A 241 -14.08 -4.16 -13.60
N PRO A 242 -14.51 -3.35 -14.59
CA PRO A 242 -15.88 -3.38 -15.08
C PRO A 242 -16.24 -4.74 -15.70
N LYS A 243 -17.43 -5.22 -15.45
CA LYS A 243 -18.06 -6.24 -16.28
C LYS A 243 -18.40 -5.66 -17.64
N ALA A 244 -18.25 -6.44 -18.70
CA ALA A 244 -18.46 -5.96 -20.08
C ALA A 244 -19.81 -5.23 -20.22
N GLY A 245 -19.76 -3.99 -20.70
CA GLY A 245 -20.92 -3.19 -21.06
C GLY A 245 -21.51 -2.24 -20.01
N ASN A 246 -21.11 -2.32 -18.72
CA ASN A 246 -21.87 -1.66 -17.62
C ASN A 246 -21.06 -0.69 -16.73
N ALA A 247 -20.05 -0.01 -17.24
CA ALA A 247 -19.16 0.83 -16.43
C ALA A 247 -19.69 2.24 -16.06
N ILE A 248 -20.97 2.54 -16.30
CA ILE A 248 -21.51 3.90 -16.14
C ILE A 248 -21.84 4.23 -14.68
N TYR A 249 -22.18 3.24 -13.86
CA TYR A 249 -22.58 3.45 -12.47
C TYR A 249 -21.64 2.72 -11.52
N LEU A 250 -21.31 3.37 -10.40
CA LEU A 250 -20.42 2.82 -9.37
C LEU A 250 -21.17 1.87 -8.40
N GLU A 251 -21.96 0.98 -8.98
CA GLU A 251 -22.67 -0.08 -8.24
C GLU A 251 -21.77 -1.31 -8.18
N PRO A 252 -21.59 -1.94 -6.98
CA PRO A 252 -20.68 -3.08 -6.81
C PRO A 252 -20.91 -4.22 -7.80
N GLU A 253 -22.15 -4.49 -8.15
CA GLU A 253 -22.57 -5.54 -9.10
C GLU A 253 -22.03 -5.35 -10.52
N ASN A 254 -21.63 -4.12 -10.89
CA ASN A 254 -21.06 -3.80 -12.20
C ASN A 254 -19.56 -4.15 -12.30
N PHE A 255 -18.94 -4.58 -11.20
CA PHE A 255 -17.50 -4.85 -11.14
C PHE A 255 -17.22 -6.31 -10.79
N LEU A 256 -16.19 -6.86 -11.45
CA LEU A 256 -15.67 -8.19 -11.14
C LEU A 256 -14.99 -8.19 -9.77
N GLY A 257 -15.19 -9.25 -9.00
CA GLY A 257 -14.55 -9.43 -7.69
C GLY A 257 -15.19 -8.63 -6.56
N LEU A 258 -16.29 -7.90 -6.82
CA LEU A 258 -17.07 -7.19 -5.83
C LEU A 258 -18.44 -7.84 -5.54
N GLU A 259 -18.62 -9.11 -5.91
CA GLU A 259 -19.91 -9.82 -5.78
C GLU A 259 -20.40 -9.93 -4.34
N ARG A 260 -19.51 -9.74 -3.37
CA ARG A 260 -19.84 -9.75 -1.93
C ARG A 260 -20.04 -8.34 -1.35
N VAL A 261 -19.75 -7.30 -2.10
CA VAL A 261 -19.96 -5.91 -1.67
C VAL A 261 -21.41 -5.53 -1.92
N GLU A 262 -22.16 -5.29 -0.87
CA GLU A 262 -23.54 -4.81 -0.97
C GLU A 262 -23.62 -3.30 -1.19
N GLU A 263 -22.64 -2.55 -0.61
CA GLU A 263 -22.65 -1.09 -0.66
C GLU A 263 -21.23 -0.52 -0.60
N ILE A 264 -20.95 0.48 -1.43
CA ILE A 264 -19.77 1.33 -1.38
C ILE A 264 -20.16 2.62 -0.67
N ILE A 265 -19.81 2.75 0.61
CA ILE A 265 -20.20 3.90 1.43
C ILE A 265 -19.27 5.09 1.15
N GLY A 266 -17.97 4.85 1.00
CA GLY A 266 -16.97 5.87 0.69
C GLY A 266 -16.07 6.24 1.87
N ILE A 267 -15.29 7.31 1.72
CA ILE A 267 -14.36 7.81 2.74
C ILE A 267 -15.13 8.62 3.78
N LEU A 268 -14.93 8.29 5.06
CA LEU A 268 -15.60 8.96 6.17
C LEU A 268 -15.14 10.42 6.34
N SER A 269 -16.06 11.28 6.76
CA SER A 269 -15.75 12.66 7.14
C SER A 269 -15.22 12.73 8.58
N THR A 270 -14.43 13.75 8.87
CA THR A 270 -14.05 14.11 10.25
C THR A 270 -15.06 15.07 10.90
N ALA A 271 -16.06 15.50 10.16
CA ALA A 271 -17.11 16.37 10.67
C ALA A 271 -18.41 15.57 10.82
N LEU A 272 -18.98 15.60 12.01
CA LEU A 272 -20.27 14.98 12.30
C LEU A 272 -21.38 15.52 11.35
N GLY A 273 -22.24 14.63 10.88
CA GLY A 273 -23.34 14.95 9.97
C GLY A 273 -22.96 15.20 8.52
N LYS A 274 -21.67 15.12 8.14
CA LYS A 274 -21.27 15.15 6.74
C LYS A 274 -21.24 13.73 6.16
N PRO A 275 -21.91 13.49 5.02
CA PRO A 275 -21.93 12.18 4.41
C PRO A 275 -20.52 11.75 3.94
N PRO A 276 -20.23 10.46 3.93
CA PRO A 276 -19.05 9.90 3.29
C PRO A 276 -18.99 10.29 1.82
N LYS A 277 -17.75 10.34 1.27
CA LYS A 277 -17.53 10.63 -0.15
C LYS A 277 -16.97 9.42 -0.85
N VAL A 278 -17.59 9.00 -1.93
CA VAL A 278 -17.02 8.00 -2.81
C VAL A 278 -15.99 8.67 -3.71
N VAL A 279 -14.77 8.13 -3.68
CA VAL A 279 -13.63 8.59 -4.48
C VAL A 279 -13.10 7.42 -5.28
N VAL A 280 -12.70 7.70 -6.51
CA VAL A 280 -12.10 6.72 -7.43
C VAL A 280 -10.78 7.27 -7.92
N GLU A 281 -9.75 6.42 -7.92
CA GLU A 281 -8.40 6.80 -8.32
C GLU A 281 -7.89 5.88 -9.44
N THR A 282 -7.04 6.43 -10.32
CA THR A 282 -6.30 5.63 -11.28
C THR A 282 -4.92 5.30 -10.70
N LEU A 283 -4.61 4.02 -10.60
CA LEU A 283 -3.38 3.51 -10.01
C LEU A 283 -2.55 2.75 -11.03
N GLY A 284 -1.32 3.17 -11.26
CA GLY A 284 -0.34 2.37 -11.99
C GLY A 284 0.17 1.23 -11.12
N LEU A 285 0.19 0.01 -11.64
CA LEU A 285 0.65 -1.19 -10.91
C LEU A 285 2.18 -1.30 -10.79
N GLY A 286 2.90 -0.24 -11.10
CA GLY A 286 4.34 -0.13 -10.97
C GLY A 286 5.08 -0.49 -12.27
N PHE A 287 6.39 -0.72 -12.13
CA PHE A 287 7.29 -1.04 -13.22
C PHE A 287 7.60 -2.54 -13.26
N TYR A 288 7.72 -3.10 -14.45
CA TYR A 288 8.08 -4.49 -14.68
C TYR A 288 9.54 -4.57 -15.18
N GLU A 289 10.44 -4.93 -14.30
CA GLU A 289 11.89 -4.87 -14.52
C GLU A 289 12.35 -5.80 -15.66
N VAL A 290 11.73 -6.97 -15.80
CA VAL A 290 12.11 -7.98 -16.80
C VAL A 290 12.05 -7.42 -18.22
N LYS A 291 10.99 -6.72 -18.55
CA LYS A 291 10.78 -6.09 -19.87
C LYS A 291 11.07 -4.59 -19.90
N ARG A 292 11.41 -3.99 -18.77
CA ARG A 292 11.59 -2.55 -18.62
C ARG A 292 10.36 -1.74 -19.10
N VAL A 293 9.17 -2.26 -18.84
CA VAL A 293 7.89 -1.63 -19.19
C VAL A 293 7.08 -1.35 -17.95
N ARG A 294 6.12 -0.47 -18.08
CA ARG A 294 5.14 -0.21 -17.02
C ARG A 294 4.06 -1.25 -17.06
N ARG A 295 3.63 -1.67 -15.85
CA ARG A 295 2.40 -2.44 -15.72
C ARG A 295 1.19 -1.55 -16.03
N PRO A 296 0.06 -2.13 -16.43
CA PRO A 296 -1.15 -1.38 -16.72
C PRO A 296 -1.60 -0.58 -15.50
N ALA A 297 -2.36 0.49 -15.75
CA ALA A 297 -3.09 1.20 -14.72
C ALA A 297 -4.43 0.52 -14.48
N ILE A 298 -4.91 0.59 -13.25
CA ILE A 298 -6.25 0.14 -12.84
C ILE A 298 -7.01 1.28 -12.20
N ILE A 299 -8.32 1.23 -12.30
CA ILE A 299 -9.22 2.07 -11.52
C ILE A 299 -9.46 1.38 -10.18
N ALA A 300 -9.45 2.12 -9.08
CA ALA A 300 -9.64 1.55 -7.75
C ALA A 300 -10.30 2.54 -6.79
N LEU A 301 -10.99 2.00 -5.78
CA LEU A 301 -11.34 2.75 -4.60
C LEU A 301 -10.09 2.90 -3.72
N PRO A 302 -9.79 4.09 -3.20
CA PRO A 302 -8.59 4.31 -2.38
C PRO A 302 -8.72 3.67 -0.99
N PRO A 303 -7.58 3.47 -0.28
CA PRO A 303 -7.59 3.14 1.13
C PRO A 303 -8.41 4.15 1.94
N GLY A 304 -9.09 3.69 2.99
CA GLY A 304 -10.00 4.49 3.78
C GLY A 304 -11.46 4.44 3.29
N THR A 305 -11.73 3.80 2.15
CA THR A 305 -13.10 3.57 1.68
C THR A 305 -13.79 2.55 2.57
N VAL A 306 -14.98 2.89 3.05
CA VAL A 306 -15.84 1.99 3.83
C VAL A 306 -16.77 1.22 2.89
N LEU A 307 -16.86 -0.08 3.14
CA LEU A 307 -17.62 -1.05 2.36
C LEU A 307 -18.52 -1.87 3.29
N ARG A 308 -19.71 -2.21 2.83
CA ARG A 308 -20.56 -3.23 3.45
C ARG A 308 -20.39 -4.55 2.71
N ILE A 309 -19.94 -5.56 3.43
CA ILE A 309 -19.77 -6.92 2.90
C ILE A 309 -20.97 -7.74 3.29
N GLY A 310 -21.59 -8.37 2.31
CA GLY A 310 -22.74 -9.25 2.46
C GLY A 310 -22.39 -10.73 2.47
N ARG A 311 -23.43 -11.54 2.48
CA ARG A 311 -23.35 -13.00 2.28
C ARG A 311 -23.24 -13.26 0.78
N GLY A 312 -22.31 -14.11 0.37
CA GLY A 312 -22.15 -14.50 -1.04
C GLY A 312 -20.99 -15.44 -1.23
N LEU A 313 -20.94 -16.04 -2.41
CA LEU A 313 -19.83 -16.90 -2.82
C LEU A 313 -18.60 -16.02 -3.10
N SER A 314 -17.48 -16.41 -2.53
CA SER A 314 -16.19 -15.82 -2.86
C SER A 314 -15.60 -16.57 -4.05
N GLY A 315 -15.70 -15.97 -5.22
CA GLY A 315 -15.03 -16.50 -6.42
C GLY A 315 -14.64 -15.34 -7.31
N VAL A 316 -13.39 -15.27 -7.73
CA VAL A 316 -12.94 -14.31 -8.72
C VAL A 316 -12.67 -15.05 -10.01
N ALA A 317 -13.54 -14.90 -10.98
CA ALA A 317 -13.37 -15.52 -12.30
C ALA A 317 -12.24 -14.86 -13.12
N ASN A 318 -11.62 -13.78 -12.62
CA ASN A 318 -10.56 -13.05 -13.30
C ASN A 318 -9.19 -13.34 -12.68
N PRO A 319 -8.26 -13.97 -13.42
CA PRO A 319 -6.94 -14.35 -12.89
C PRO A 319 -6.08 -13.17 -12.42
N LEU A 320 -6.22 -11.99 -13.04
CA LEU A 320 -5.49 -10.79 -12.60
C LEU A 320 -6.00 -10.32 -11.24
N LEU A 321 -7.32 -10.24 -11.05
CA LEU A 321 -7.90 -9.85 -9.78
C LEU A 321 -7.56 -10.84 -8.67
N GLU A 322 -7.60 -12.15 -8.96
CA GLU A 322 -7.17 -13.17 -7.99
C GLU A 322 -5.72 -12.94 -7.56
N ALA A 323 -4.83 -12.66 -8.51
CA ALA A 323 -3.45 -12.34 -8.24
C ALA A 323 -3.31 -11.05 -7.41
N LEU A 324 -4.02 -9.99 -7.75
CA LEU A 324 -4.00 -8.73 -7.02
C LEU A 324 -4.50 -8.90 -5.57
N TYR A 325 -5.60 -9.62 -5.37
CA TYR A 325 -6.12 -9.89 -4.02
C TYR A 325 -5.18 -10.78 -3.20
N SER A 326 -4.46 -11.69 -3.84
CA SER A 326 -3.47 -12.55 -3.18
C SER A 326 -2.27 -11.77 -2.63
N ILE A 327 -1.87 -10.66 -3.26
CA ILE A 327 -0.80 -9.78 -2.79
C ILE A 327 -1.27 -8.65 -1.88
N GLY A 328 -2.56 -8.58 -1.56
CA GLY A 328 -3.08 -7.67 -0.56
C GLY A 328 -3.85 -6.47 -1.10
N PHE A 329 -4.23 -6.40 -2.37
CA PHE A 329 -5.30 -5.50 -2.79
C PHE A 329 -6.60 -5.90 -2.10
N ALA A 330 -7.48 -4.93 -1.86
CA ALA A 330 -8.72 -5.12 -1.13
C ALA A 330 -8.53 -5.80 0.24
N SER A 331 -7.45 -5.47 0.95
CA SER A 331 -7.29 -5.78 2.37
C SER A 331 -8.23 -4.90 3.19
N LEU A 332 -8.90 -5.48 4.16
CA LEU A 332 -9.98 -4.88 4.91
C LEU A 332 -9.72 -4.97 6.43
N ALA A 333 -10.12 -3.96 7.18
CA ALA A 333 -10.25 -4.03 8.64
C ALA A 333 -11.72 -3.92 9.04
N PRO A 334 -12.24 -4.81 9.91
CA PRO A 334 -13.62 -4.74 10.37
C PRO A 334 -13.84 -3.48 11.22
N LEU A 335 -14.89 -2.75 10.92
CA LEU A 335 -15.42 -1.71 11.79
C LEU A 335 -16.36 -2.40 12.79
N ARG A 336 -15.90 -2.60 14.03
CA ARG A 336 -16.70 -3.23 15.07
C ARG A 336 -17.92 -2.32 15.38
N ARG A 337 -19.07 -2.99 15.54
CA ARG A 337 -20.24 -2.35 16.14
C ARG A 337 -19.99 -2.08 17.62
#